data_6e6ab330717920d334ea04f17a4f0bce
#
_entry.id   6e6ab330717920d334ea04f17a4f0bce
#
_cell.length_a   1.000
_cell.length_b   1.000
_cell.length_c   1.000
_cell.angle_alpha   90.00
_cell.angle_beta   90.00
_cell.angle_gamma   90.00
#
_symmetry.space_group_name_H-M   'P 1'
#
loop_
_entity.id
_entity.type
_entity.pdbx_description
1 polymer ?
#
loop_
_entity_poly.entity_id
_entity_poly.type
_entity_poly.pdbx_seq_one_letter_code
_entity_poly.pdbx_strand_id
1 'polypeptide(L)'
;QGIRQENTLLLLSQAGTIRVIPMSDCAVRMICTRSDEQENCKFDQSRKACAVQWTFTDDDQSIFMRLANLTIKIDKKSASISYYKPDGTCLLKERDRDSRTMESFQSYRVEQAGRIEHIQTADGVKTFVKDAVRVPDKQLYHTRMHFEWQDGEALYGLGQHEEGILNLRGHCVYLHQANRKIAIPLLVSSLGYGILMNTASTMIF
;
A
#
# COMPACT_ATOMS: atom_id res chain seq x y z
N GLN A 1 -15.92 10.06 11.81
CA GLN A 1 -17.07 9.20 12.10
C GLN A 1 -16.88 7.84 11.43
N GLY A 2 -17.09 6.77 12.21
CA GLY A 2 -17.11 5.40 11.69
C GLY A 2 -18.53 4.97 11.34
N ILE A 3 -18.70 4.32 10.20
CA ILE A 3 -19.99 3.80 9.76
C ILE A 3 -19.81 2.32 9.38
N ARG A 4 -20.62 1.45 9.97
CA ARG A 4 -20.71 0.05 9.52
C ARG A 4 -21.63 -0.04 8.32
N GLN A 5 -21.11 -0.49 7.19
CA GLN A 5 -21.89 -0.72 5.98
C GLN A 5 -21.67 -2.17 5.53
N GLU A 6 -22.70 -3.00 5.69
CA GLU A 6 -22.61 -4.45 5.40
C GLU A 6 -21.40 -5.10 6.10
N ASN A 7 -20.47 -5.63 5.32
CA ASN A 7 -19.22 -6.25 5.80
C ASN A 7 -18.00 -5.30 5.75
N THR A 8 -18.21 -3.99 5.87
CA THR A 8 -17.15 -2.98 5.74
C THR A 8 -17.28 -1.95 6.85
N LEU A 9 -16.16 -1.56 7.43
CA LEU A 9 -16.05 -0.36 8.25
C LEU A 9 -15.62 0.81 7.37
N LEU A 10 -16.47 1.81 7.26
CA LEU A 10 -16.24 3.02 6.48
C LEU A 10 -15.87 4.18 7.41
N LEU A 11 -14.78 4.87 7.10
CA LEU A 11 -14.31 6.04 7.80
C LEU A 11 -14.28 7.22 6.84
N LEU A 12 -15.04 8.24 7.16
CA LEU A 12 -15.09 9.48 6.40
C LEU A 12 -14.19 10.53 7.04
N SER A 13 -13.28 11.11 6.26
CA SER A 13 -12.41 12.21 6.67
C SER A 13 -12.42 13.31 5.61
N GLN A 14 -11.87 14.48 5.95
CA GLN A 14 -11.68 15.58 4.98
C GLN A 14 -10.69 15.21 3.86
N ALA A 15 -9.74 14.29 4.13
CA ALA A 15 -8.74 13.84 3.18
C ALA A 15 -9.23 12.71 2.26
N GLY A 16 -10.41 12.15 2.53
CA GLY A 16 -10.96 11.04 1.75
C GLY A 16 -11.62 9.98 2.62
N THR A 17 -11.86 8.84 2.03
CA THR A 17 -12.54 7.71 2.64
C THR A 17 -11.57 6.56 2.85
N ILE A 18 -11.62 5.95 4.03
CA ILE A 18 -10.91 4.72 4.33
C ILE A 18 -11.95 3.62 4.51
N ARG A 19 -11.77 2.52 3.80
CA ARG A 19 -12.59 1.31 3.95
C ARG A 19 -11.72 0.21 4.54
N VAL A 20 -12.19 -0.42 5.60
CA VAL A 20 -11.56 -1.59 6.20
C VAL A 20 -12.51 -2.78 6.01
N ILE A 21 -12.08 -3.73 5.22
CA ILE A 21 -12.88 -4.90 4.81
C ILE A 21 -12.27 -6.15 5.45
N PRO A 22 -12.99 -6.86 6.31
CA PRO A 22 -12.51 -8.13 6.85
C PRO A 22 -12.45 -9.19 5.74
N MET A 23 -11.29 -9.83 5.61
CA MET A 23 -11.04 -10.87 4.62
C MET A 23 -11.01 -12.27 5.24
N SER A 24 -10.60 -12.36 6.50
CA SER A 24 -10.62 -13.58 7.33
C SER A 24 -10.59 -13.18 8.81
N ASP A 25 -10.52 -14.13 9.71
CA ASP A 25 -10.44 -13.90 11.17
C ASP A 25 -9.17 -13.14 11.60
N CYS A 26 -8.15 -13.06 10.77
CA CYS A 26 -6.85 -12.44 11.04
C CYS A 26 -6.35 -11.51 9.91
N ALA A 27 -7.17 -11.21 8.93
CA ALA A 27 -6.77 -10.39 7.80
C ALA A 27 -7.84 -9.35 7.42
N VAL A 28 -7.39 -8.15 7.09
CA VAL A 28 -8.23 -7.08 6.56
C VAL A 28 -7.62 -6.51 5.29
N ARG A 29 -8.49 -6.03 4.41
CA ARG A 29 -8.12 -5.20 3.27
C ARG A 29 -8.43 -3.75 3.59
N MET A 30 -7.45 -2.89 3.42
CA MET A 30 -7.63 -1.44 3.55
C MET A 30 -7.61 -0.79 2.18
N ILE A 31 -8.58 0.08 1.94
CA ILE A 31 -8.68 0.89 0.71
C ILE A 31 -8.83 2.34 1.13
N CYS A 32 -7.94 3.19 0.62
CA CYS A 32 -8.01 4.64 0.80
C CYS A 32 -8.34 5.30 -0.53
N THR A 33 -9.42 6.09 -0.57
CA THR A 33 -9.84 6.84 -1.76
C THR A 33 -10.00 8.30 -1.41
N ARG A 34 -9.74 9.19 -2.35
CA ARG A 34 -10.10 10.60 -2.22
C ARG A 34 -11.61 10.76 -2.31
N SER A 35 -12.13 11.86 -1.78
CA SER A 35 -13.58 12.13 -1.72
C SER A 35 -14.25 12.24 -3.10
N ASP A 36 -13.46 12.55 -4.12
CA ASP A 36 -13.88 12.79 -5.51
C ASP A 36 -13.66 11.61 -6.46
N GLU A 37 -13.06 10.51 -5.99
CA GLU A 37 -12.76 9.35 -6.82
C GLU A 37 -13.77 8.23 -6.63
N GLN A 38 -14.31 7.74 -7.76
CA GLN A 38 -15.04 6.48 -7.77
C GLN A 38 -14.07 5.30 -7.66
N GLU A 39 -14.44 4.31 -6.86
CA GLU A 39 -13.68 3.09 -6.66
C GLU A 39 -13.60 2.27 -7.95
N ASN A 40 -12.54 2.48 -8.73
CA ASN A 40 -12.19 1.66 -9.89
C ASN A 40 -11.16 0.56 -9.53
N CYS A 41 -11.22 0.02 -8.33
CA CYS A 41 -10.31 -1.04 -7.88
C CYS A 41 -10.65 -2.37 -8.60
N LYS A 42 -10.22 -2.48 -9.87
CA LYS A 42 -10.35 -3.73 -10.66
C LYS A 42 -9.33 -4.80 -10.26
N PHE A 43 -8.41 -4.49 -9.38
CA PHE A 43 -7.40 -5.44 -8.93
C PHE A 43 -8.01 -6.38 -7.89
N ASP A 44 -8.13 -7.64 -8.26
CA ASP A 44 -8.59 -8.76 -7.42
C ASP A 44 -10.05 -8.67 -6.92
N GLN A 45 -10.99 -8.68 -7.85
CA GLN A 45 -12.40 -9.01 -7.57
C GLN A 45 -12.63 -10.53 -7.37
N SER A 46 -11.59 -11.36 -7.54
CA SER A 46 -11.71 -12.83 -7.54
C SER A 46 -11.91 -13.43 -6.14
N ARG A 47 -11.54 -12.71 -5.08
CA ARG A 47 -11.81 -13.15 -3.71
C ARG A 47 -13.13 -12.58 -3.22
N LYS A 48 -14.19 -13.37 -3.32
CA LYS A 48 -15.43 -13.11 -2.58
C LYS A 48 -15.07 -13.02 -1.10
N ALA A 49 -15.38 -11.88 -0.48
CA ALA A 49 -15.26 -11.75 0.97
C ALA A 49 -16.08 -12.87 1.62
N CYS A 50 -15.44 -13.75 2.35
CA CYS A 50 -16.16 -14.68 3.21
C CYS A 50 -16.94 -13.87 4.26
N ALA A 51 -18.07 -14.37 4.71
CA ALA A 51 -18.80 -13.74 5.79
C ALA A 51 -17.99 -13.89 7.10
N VAL A 52 -17.15 -12.89 7.37
CA VAL A 52 -16.31 -12.85 8.58
C VAL A 52 -17.11 -12.20 9.70
N GLN A 53 -17.11 -12.82 10.87
CA GLN A 53 -17.72 -12.24 12.08
C GLN A 53 -16.79 -11.17 12.66
N TRP A 54 -17.32 -9.99 12.90
CA TRP A 54 -16.58 -8.90 13.51
C TRP A 54 -17.48 -7.98 14.32
N THR A 55 -16.89 -7.31 15.28
CA THR A 55 -17.55 -6.31 16.10
C THR A 55 -16.95 -4.93 15.89
N PHE A 56 -17.71 -3.91 16.17
CA PHE A 56 -17.36 -2.52 16.01
C PHE A 56 -17.74 -1.75 17.27
N THR A 57 -16.82 -0.92 17.77
CA THR A 57 -17.07 0.03 18.83
C THR A 57 -16.48 1.38 18.44
N ASP A 58 -17.21 2.43 18.76
CA ASP A 58 -16.86 3.82 18.45
C ASP A 58 -16.90 4.61 19.77
N ASP A 59 -15.74 4.93 20.34
CA ASP A 59 -15.61 5.77 21.53
C ASP A 59 -15.16 7.21 21.16
N ASP A 60 -14.97 8.08 22.16
CA ASP A 60 -14.64 9.48 21.93
C ASP A 60 -13.33 9.71 21.17
N GLN A 61 -12.34 8.82 21.35
CA GLN A 61 -10.99 8.98 20.81
C GLN A 61 -10.67 8.00 19.68
N SER A 62 -11.30 6.83 19.68
CA SER A 62 -10.89 5.72 18.84
C SER A 62 -12.08 4.95 18.29
N ILE A 63 -11.85 4.30 17.18
CA ILE A 63 -12.74 3.30 16.61
C ILE A 63 -12.04 1.97 16.65
N PHE A 64 -12.72 0.93 17.11
CA PHE A 64 -12.20 -0.43 17.13
C PHE A 64 -13.03 -1.33 16.23
N MET A 65 -12.35 -2.10 15.42
CA MET A 65 -12.89 -3.24 14.69
C MET A 65 -12.19 -4.49 15.21
N ARG A 66 -12.96 -5.46 15.69
CA ARG A 66 -12.43 -6.70 16.27
C ARG A 66 -12.90 -7.89 15.49
N LEU A 67 -11.94 -8.66 15.01
CA LEU A 67 -12.10 -9.98 14.43
C LEU A 67 -11.67 -11.03 15.48
N ALA A 68 -11.83 -12.30 15.18
CA ALA A 68 -11.45 -13.36 16.12
C ALA A 68 -9.95 -13.29 16.53
N ASN A 69 -9.07 -13.03 15.57
CA ASN A 69 -7.61 -13.07 15.77
C ASN A 69 -6.89 -11.74 15.44
N LEU A 70 -7.64 -10.65 15.24
CA LEU A 70 -7.07 -9.34 14.92
C LEU A 70 -7.96 -8.22 15.44
N THR A 71 -7.37 -7.26 16.13
CA THR A 71 -8.02 -6.00 16.51
C THR A 71 -7.39 -4.85 15.74
N ILE A 72 -8.21 -4.04 15.10
CA ILE A 72 -7.83 -2.81 14.43
C ILE A 72 -8.31 -1.64 15.28
N LYS A 73 -7.41 -0.74 15.63
CA LYS A 73 -7.71 0.52 16.31
C LYS A 73 -7.42 1.67 15.36
N ILE A 74 -8.36 2.58 15.23
CA ILE A 74 -8.24 3.79 14.43
C ILE A 74 -8.33 4.98 15.37
N ASP A 75 -7.31 5.81 15.41
CA ASP A 75 -7.32 7.06 16.15
C ASP A 75 -8.14 8.11 15.39
N LYS A 76 -9.12 8.73 16.05
CA LYS A 76 -10.03 9.70 15.39
C LYS A 76 -9.38 11.02 15.05
N LYS A 77 -8.32 11.40 15.76
CA LYS A 77 -7.63 12.67 15.57
C LYS A 77 -6.65 12.62 14.41
N SER A 78 -5.84 11.56 14.37
CA SER A 78 -4.79 11.37 13.36
C SER A 78 -5.25 10.54 12.16
N ALA A 79 -6.34 9.78 12.31
CA ALA A 79 -6.79 8.71 11.42
C ALA A 79 -5.73 7.61 11.22
N SER A 80 -4.70 7.54 12.09
CA SER A 80 -3.71 6.46 12.06
C SER A 80 -4.34 5.14 12.51
N ILE A 81 -3.85 4.06 11.94
CA ILE A 81 -4.37 2.70 12.19
C ILE A 81 -3.30 1.87 12.87
N SER A 82 -3.71 1.15 13.90
CA SER A 82 -2.86 0.21 14.64
C SER A 82 -3.52 -1.15 14.69
N TYR A 83 -2.70 -2.19 14.66
CA TYR A 83 -3.12 -3.58 14.57
C TYR A 83 -2.59 -4.36 15.77
N TYR A 84 -3.46 -5.13 16.42
CA TYR A 84 -3.15 -5.84 17.66
C TYR A 84 -3.58 -7.30 17.58
N LYS A 85 -2.84 -8.17 18.26
CA LYS A 85 -3.31 -9.51 18.59
C LYS A 85 -4.47 -9.46 19.60
N PRO A 86 -5.23 -10.54 19.78
CA PRO A 86 -6.30 -10.58 20.79
C PRO A 86 -5.80 -10.36 22.23
N ASP A 87 -4.54 -10.68 22.51
CA ASP A 87 -3.89 -10.47 23.82
C ASP A 87 -3.45 -9.01 24.05
N GLY A 88 -3.67 -8.12 23.08
CA GLY A 88 -3.30 -6.71 23.14
C GLY A 88 -1.88 -6.40 22.66
N THR A 89 -1.12 -7.39 22.22
CA THR A 89 0.21 -7.18 21.64
C THR A 89 0.10 -6.39 20.34
N CYS A 90 0.80 -5.26 20.22
CA CYS A 90 0.86 -4.48 19.00
C CYS A 90 1.66 -5.23 17.92
N LEU A 91 1.07 -5.41 16.76
CA LEU A 91 1.71 -6.01 15.59
C LEU A 91 2.31 -4.94 14.69
N LEU A 92 1.50 -3.93 14.36
CA LEU A 92 1.84 -2.90 13.39
C LEU A 92 1.13 -1.61 13.79
N LYS A 93 1.81 -0.49 13.67
CA LYS A 93 1.23 0.83 13.93
C LYS A 93 1.63 1.79 12.82
N GLU A 94 0.66 2.51 12.28
CA GLU A 94 0.94 3.65 11.42
C GLU A 94 1.45 4.84 12.25
N ARG A 95 2.28 5.67 11.64
CA ARG A 95 2.75 6.90 12.26
C ARG A 95 1.57 7.85 12.51
N ASP A 96 1.55 8.55 13.64
CA ASP A 96 0.43 9.43 14.02
C ASP A 96 0.30 10.68 13.13
N ARG A 97 1.38 11.09 12.49
CA ARG A 97 1.38 12.20 11.52
C ARG A 97 1.77 11.71 10.15
N ASP A 98 1.04 12.19 9.15
CA ASP A 98 1.29 11.84 7.73
C ASP A 98 1.37 10.32 7.51
N SER A 99 0.53 9.57 8.23
CA SER A 99 0.47 8.10 8.11
C SER A 99 0.28 7.66 6.66
N ARG A 100 -0.52 8.41 5.92
CA ARG A 100 -0.80 8.21 4.50
C ARG A 100 -0.79 9.55 3.78
N THR A 101 -0.04 9.64 2.68
CA THR A 101 0.01 10.84 1.86
C THR A 101 -0.26 10.51 0.40
N MET A 102 -0.92 11.42 -0.30
CA MET A 102 -1.19 11.35 -1.73
C MET A 102 -0.79 12.68 -2.36
N GLU A 103 0.29 12.66 -3.13
CA GLU A 103 0.82 13.81 -3.85
C GLU A 103 0.50 13.67 -5.33
N SER A 104 -0.24 14.63 -5.87
CA SER A 104 -0.65 14.58 -7.27
C SER A 104 0.49 14.95 -8.20
N PHE A 105 0.58 14.28 -9.35
CA PHE A 105 1.48 14.64 -10.43
C PHE A 105 0.83 14.43 -11.79
N GLN A 106 1.29 15.21 -12.78
CA GLN A 106 0.83 15.10 -14.15
C GLN A 106 1.62 14.04 -14.91
N SER A 107 0.95 13.03 -15.44
CA SER A 107 1.56 12.09 -16.38
C SER A 107 1.52 12.63 -17.81
N TYR A 108 2.42 12.12 -18.66
CA TYR A 108 2.53 12.52 -20.05
C TYR A 108 2.48 11.29 -20.94
N ARG A 109 1.78 11.38 -22.06
CA ARG A 109 1.82 10.38 -23.14
C ARG A 109 2.59 10.91 -24.34
N VAL A 110 3.17 10.02 -25.10
CA VAL A 110 3.78 10.37 -26.39
C VAL A 110 2.66 10.52 -27.41
N GLU A 111 2.52 11.71 -27.97
CA GLU A 111 1.53 12.00 -29.03
C GLU A 111 2.15 11.77 -30.40
N GLN A 112 3.39 12.21 -30.60
CA GLN A 112 4.12 11.98 -31.82
C GLN A 112 5.40 11.22 -31.51
N ALA A 113 5.60 10.09 -32.19
CA ALA A 113 6.82 9.31 -32.06
C ALA A 113 8.02 10.14 -32.54
N GLY A 114 9.07 10.16 -31.75
CA GLY A 114 10.32 10.81 -32.13
C GLY A 114 11.15 9.95 -33.09
N ARG A 115 12.27 10.49 -33.50
CA ARG A 115 13.25 9.75 -34.31
C ARG A 115 13.99 8.74 -33.44
N ILE A 116 14.16 7.54 -33.95
CA ILE A 116 14.94 6.49 -33.30
C ILE A 116 16.40 6.70 -33.68
N GLU A 117 17.27 6.87 -32.68
CA GLU A 117 18.73 6.91 -32.84
C GLU A 117 19.37 5.75 -32.10
N HIS A 118 20.36 5.14 -32.76
CA HIS A 118 21.16 4.07 -32.17
C HIS A 118 22.55 4.62 -31.85
N ILE A 119 22.99 4.45 -30.61
CA ILE A 119 24.34 4.84 -30.18
C ILE A 119 25.09 3.60 -29.76
N GLN A 120 26.25 3.39 -30.35
CA GLN A 120 27.17 2.34 -29.93
C GLN A 120 27.81 2.73 -28.58
N THR A 121 27.69 1.87 -27.59
CA THR A 121 28.33 2.01 -26.27
C THR A 121 29.19 0.80 -25.99
N ALA A 122 30.02 0.85 -24.94
CA ALA A 122 30.86 -0.30 -24.52
C ALA A 122 30.00 -1.56 -24.20
N ASP A 123 28.76 -1.36 -23.73
CA ASP A 123 27.84 -2.45 -23.38
C ASP A 123 26.91 -2.88 -24.54
N GLY A 124 27.16 -2.38 -25.76
CA GLY A 124 26.35 -2.67 -26.95
C GLY A 124 25.60 -1.46 -27.50
N VAL A 125 24.61 -1.71 -28.36
CA VAL A 125 23.81 -0.67 -28.99
C VAL A 125 22.67 -0.21 -28.08
N LYS A 126 22.65 1.07 -27.73
CA LYS A 126 21.52 1.70 -27.02
C LYS A 126 20.65 2.45 -28.01
N THR A 127 19.35 2.29 -27.87
CA THR A 127 18.34 2.94 -28.69
C THR A 127 17.71 4.10 -27.91
N PHE A 128 17.69 5.26 -28.51
CA PHE A 128 17.08 6.47 -27.95
C PHE A 128 16.01 7.00 -28.88
N VAL A 129 14.96 7.61 -28.29
CA VAL A 129 13.94 8.33 -29.02
C VAL A 129 14.15 9.82 -28.79
N LYS A 130 14.50 10.54 -29.84
CA LYS A 130 14.63 12.01 -29.81
C LYS A 130 13.41 12.69 -30.42
N ASP A 131 13.19 13.93 -30.01
CA ASP A 131 12.15 14.82 -30.56
C ASP A 131 10.72 14.26 -30.43
N ALA A 132 10.47 13.38 -29.45
CA ALA A 132 9.13 12.89 -29.17
C ALA A 132 8.29 14.01 -28.55
N VAL A 133 7.15 14.30 -29.13
CA VAL A 133 6.18 15.26 -28.57
C VAL A 133 5.39 14.57 -27.46
N ARG A 134 5.49 15.10 -26.26
CA ARG A 134 4.75 14.63 -25.08
C ARG A 134 3.66 15.62 -24.73
N VAL A 135 2.47 15.12 -24.51
CA VAL A 135 1.31 15.93 -24.07
C VAL A 135 0.82 15.43 -22.70
N PRO A 136 0.22 16.31 -21.90
CA PRO A 136 -0.40 15.90 -20.65
C PRO A 136 -1.44 14.78 -20.90
N ASP A 137 -1.44 13.75 -20.04
CA ASP A 137 -2.36 12.63 -20.16
C ASP A 137 -3.31 12.59 -18.96
N LYS A 138 -2.83 12.15 -17.80
CA LYS A 138 -3.66 11.94 -16.61
C LYS A 138 -3.03 12.57 -15.38
N GLN A 139 -3.89 13.02 -14.47
CA GLN A 139 -3.50 13.30 -13.10
C GLN A 139 -3.35 11.97 -12.36
N LEU A 140 -2.16 11.71 -11.83
CA LEU A 140 -1.84 10.53 -11.04
C LEU A 140 -1.38 10.93 -9.64
N TYR A 141 -1.11 9.94 -8.77
CA TYR A 141 -0.72 10.20 -7.39
C TYR A 141 0.47 9.35 -6.97
N HIS A 142 1.44 9.97 -6.34
CA HIS A 142 2.42 9.29 -5.49
C HIS A 142 1.77 9.05 -4.13
N THR A 143 1.57 7.80 -3.79
CA THR A 143 1.00 7.42 -2.49
C THR A 143 2.11 6.90 -1.58
N ARG A 144 2.08 7.30 -0.32
CA ARG A 144 3.03 6.80 0.70
C ARG A 144 2.25 6.34 1.93
N MET A 145 2.74 5.28 2.56
CA MET A 145 2.28 4.81 3.87
C MET A 145 3.47 4.75 4.82
N HIS A 146 3.29 5.22 6.04
CA HIS A 146 4.35 5.28 7.03
C HIS A 146 3.96 4.50 8.28
N PHE A 147 4.81 3.56 8.65
CA PHE A 147 4.64 2.71 9.83
C PHE A 147 5.75 2.99 10.85
N GLU A 148 5.45 2.74 12.11
CA GLU A 148 6.43 2.78 13.20
C GLU A 148 7.10 1.40 13.36
N TRP A 149 8.42 1.42 13.52
CA TRP A 149 9.19 0.22 13.80
C TRP A 149 8.94 -0.27 15.22
N GLN A 150 8.81 -1.58 15.37
CA GLN A 150 8.81 -2.22 16.69
C GLN A 150 10.24 -2.64 17.07
N ASP A 151 10.54 -2.61 18.37
CA ASP A 151 11.85 -3.03 18.85
C ASP A 151 12.09 -4.52 18.57
N GLY A 152 13.30 -4.83 18.09
CA GLY A 152 13.69 -6.21 17.77
C GLY A 152 13.03 -6.81 16.52
N GLU A 153 12.18 -6.06 15.80
CA GLU A 153 11.51 -6.53 14.60
C GLU A 153 12.49 -6.73 13.45
N ALA A 154 12.39 -7.85 12.77
CA ALA A 154 13.05 -8.13 11.50
C ALA A 154 12.02 -8.22 10.38
N LEU A 155 12.37 -7.74 9.19
CA LEU A 155 11.49 -7.68 8.02
C LEU A 155 12.05 -8.51 6.87
N TYR A 156 11.18 -9.24 6.19
CA TYR A 156 11.50 -10.19 5.15
C TYR A 156 10.55 -10.07 3.96
N GLY A 157 10.86 -10.73 2.86
CA GLY A 157 9.97 -10.84 1.71
C GLY A 157 10.37 -9.93 0.57
N LEU A 158 9.39 -9.27 -0.04
CA LEU A 158 9.51 -8.39 -1.21
C LEU A 158 10.02 -9.08 -2.49
N GLY A 159 10.11 -10.42 -2.49
CA GLY A 159 10.52 -11.21 -3.63
C GLY A 159 11.97 -11.65 -3.57
N GLN A 160 12.59 -11.82 -4.74
CA GLN A 160 13.98 -12.24 -4.88
C GLN A 160 14.80 -11.09 -5.47
N HIS A 161 15.87 -10.73 -4.77
CA HIS A 161 16.78 -9.65 -5.12
C HIS A 161 18.23 -10.17 -5.08
N GLU A 162 19.14 -9.51 -5.81
CA GLU A 162 20.55 -9.92 -5.91
C GLU A 162 21.43 -9.37 -4.77
N GLU A 163 20.92 -8.46 -3.97
CA GLU A 163 21.67 -7.74 -2.94
C GLU A 163 22.10 -8.63 -1.74
N GLY A 164 21.54 -9.85 -1.62
CA GLY A 164 21.90 -10.80 -0.57
C GLY A 164 21.47 -10.39 0.84
N ILE A 165 20.52 -9.48 0.96
CA ILE A 165 20.02 -8.96 2.23
C ILE A 165 18.82 -9.81 2.67
N LEU A 166 18.93 -10.46 3.83
CA LEU A 166 17.82 -11.25 4.39
C LEU A 166 16.89 -10.40 5.24
N ASN A 167 17.43 -9.66 6.22
CA ASN A 167 16.64 -8.75 7.04
C ASN A 167 16.61 -7.37 6.37
N LEU A 168 15.43 -6.99 5.92
CA LEU A 168 15.23 -5.74 5.16
C LEU A 168 15.11 -4.50 6.05
N ARG A 169 15.08 -4.65 7.38
CA ARG A 169 14.99 -3.51 8.29
C ARG A 169 16.15 -2.53 8.09
N GLY A 170 15.84 -1.25 7.86
CA GLY A 170 16.82 -0.21 7.61
C GLY A 170 17.36 -0.17 6.17
N HIS A 171 16.89 -1.04 5.31
CA HIS A 171 17.23 -1.06 3.89
C HIS A 171 16.07 -0.53 3.05
N CYS A 172 16.43 0.17 1.97
CA CYS A 172 15.48 0.64 0.98
C CYS A 172 15.44 -0.37 -0.17
N VAL A 173 14.26 -0.92 -0.47
CA VAL A 173 14.06 -1.91 -1.53
C VAL A 173 13.20 -1.31 -2.63
N TYR A 174 13.77 -1.19 -3.83
CA TYR A 174 13.04 -0.75 -5.01
C TYR A 174 12.40 -1.95 -5.71
N LEU A 175 11.08 -2.02 -5.66
CA LEU A 175 10.29 -3.06 -6.31
C LEU A 175 9.97 -2.68 -7.74
N HIS A 176 10.76 -3.23 -8.63
CA HIS A 176 10.61 -3.13 -10.07
C HIS A 176 10.97 -4.47 -10.69
N GLN A 177 10.07 -5.03 -11.50
CA GLN A 177 10.35 -6.28 -12.21
C GLN A 177 11.40 -6.04 -13.28
N ALA A 178 12.52 -6.71 -13.15
CA ALA A 178 13.67 -6.60 -14.05
C ALA A 178 14.32 -7.96 -14.27
N ASN A 179 15.36 -8.01 -15.14
CA ASN A 179 16.18 -9.20 -15.26
C ASN A 179 16.85 -9.54 -13.92
N ARG A 180 16.81 -10.80 -13.51
CA ARG A 180 17.33 -11.33 -12.24
C ARG A 180 16.66 -10.83 -10.97
N LYS A 181 15.54 -10.06 -11.06
CA LYS A 181 14.75 -9.60 -9.92
C LYS A 181 13.32 -10.08 -10.04
N ILE A 182 12.80 -10.64 -8.98
CA ILE A 182 11.37 -10.99 -8.85
C ILE A 182 10.79 -10.06 -7.78
N ALA A 183 9.98 -9.10 -8.21
CA ALA A 183 9.32 -8.17 -7.31
C ALA A 183 7.98 -8.75 -6.83
N ILE A 184 7.85 -9.00 -5.54
CA ILE A 184 6.61 -9.44 -4.90
C ILE A 184 6.28 -8.44 -3.80
N PRO A 185 5.17 -7.68 -3.88
CA PRO A 185 4.87 -6.60 -2.93
C PRO A 185 4.28 -7.13 -1.62
N LEU A 186 4.90 -8.16 -1.04
CA LEU A 186 4.56 -8.78 0.23
C LEU A 186 5.73 -8.67 1.18
N LEU A 187 5.57 -7.83 2.21
CA LEU A 187 6.47 -7.71 3.34
C LEU A 187 5.98 -8.62 4.47
N VAL A 188 6.88 -9.32 5.13
CA VAL A 188 6.60 -10.22 6.27
C VAL A 188 7.45 -9.80 7.46
N SER A 189 6.84 -9.70 8.64
CA SER A 189 7.50 -9.35 9.89
C SER A 189 7.73 -10.57 10.79
N SER A 190 8.85 -10.56 11.51
CA SER A 190 9.13 -11.52 12.59
C SER A 190 8.11 -11.48 13.74
N LEU A 191 7.31 -10.43 13.84
CA LEU A 191 6.22 -10.29 14.81
C LEU A 191 4.96 -11.10 14.42
N GLY A 192 4.97 -11.73 13.23
CA GLY A 192 3.90 -12.62 12.77
C GLY A 192 2.78 -11.89 12.02
N TYR A 193 3.10 -10.84 11.29
CA TYR A 193 2.18 -10.20 10.36
C TYR A 193 2.81 -10.05 8.97
N GLY A 194 1.98 -9.75 7.97
CA GLY A 194 2.42 -9.41 6.63
C GLY A 194 1.60 -8.26 6.03
N ILE A 195 2.22 -7.50 5.16
CA ILE A 195 1.59 -6.41 4.39
C ILE A 195 1.69 -6.75 2.92
N LEU A 196 0.55 -6.90 2.25
CA LEU A 196 0.47 -7.06 0.81
C LEU A 196 0.00 -5.74 0.19
N MET A 197 0.86 -5.10 -0.60
CA MET A 197 0.52 -3.92 -1.39
C MET A 197 -0.11 -4.37 -2.70
N ASN A 198 -1.44 -4.34 -2.77
CA ASN A 198 -2.21 -4.82 -3.92
C ASN A 198 -2.20 -3.80 -5.07
N THR A 199 -1.06 -3.62 -5.68
CA THR A 199 -0.85 -2.73 -6.83
C THR A 199 0.19 -3.30 -7.78
N ALA A 200 0.08 -2.96 -9.08
CA ALA A 200 1.07 -3.29 -10.11
C ALA A 200 2.06 -2.13 -10.38
N SER A 201 1.97 -1.05 -9.62
CA SER A 201 2.89 0.09 -9.75
C SER A 201 4.26 -0.24 -9.17
N THR A 202 5.30 0.39 -9.71
CA THR A 202 6.61 0.41 -9.05
C THR A 202 6.50 1.07 -7.69
N MET A 203 7.25 0.57 -6.71
CA MET A 203 7.23 1.11 -5.36
C MET A 203 8.59 1.01 -4.68
N ILE A 204 8.74 1.74 -3.60
CA ILE A 204 9.90 1.71 -2.71
C ILE A 204 9.40 1.35 -1.33
N PHE A 205 10.01 0.34 -0.73
CA PHE A 205 9.84 -0.01 0.68
C PHE A 205 11.01 0.47 1.49
#